data_b187f3236b07b031b7d5d2cd0890bdeb
#
_entry.id   b187f3236b07b031b7d5d2cd0890bdeb
#
_cell.length_a   1.000
_cell.length_b   1.000
_cell.length_c   1.000
_cell.angle_alpha   90.00
_cell.angle_beta   90.00
_cell.angle_gamma   90.00
#
_symmetry.space_group_name_H-M   'P 1'
#
loop_
_entity.id
_entity.type
_entity.pdbx_description
1 polymer ?
#
loop_
_entity_poly.entity_id
_entity_poly.type
_entity_poly.pdbx_seq_one_letter_code
_entity_poly.pdbx_strand_id
1 'polypeptide(L)'
;MLNSAHLTLSLLLFLSRLPAQNLVVNPSFEQLKPNAIVVPCQFMQASVFFGENIETWTTFPGMTPDVLRAAENCPLVPTAHSGEYCLGIIHYLPSEDIGQQNGDYHEAVQGRLSAPLKPGRKYRVEVWVREDSAIILDHLAKVYTPQTPVAPVQAGNLGFAFSVLPQKNVRGGFWRLVQDGVLRPQVNFSDIIATNGAWSKLSATFVPDRPFQHFIIGNFFSDALTANSLTAEQHRRIEEQNAATKVPIDRTKRAGYLCIDDISVALELESDAPVLTMEKQLLQERRFTFSAGVLFDFDKADLRAEAGAELDSLVIFLKKYPKTELGIAGHTDDVGSEEYNLDLSERRAKAVFDYLISKNIPAERLRSRGFGERRPVADNTTEAGRQKNRRVECVLLKQ
;
A
#
# COMPACT_ATOMS: atom_id res chain seq x y z
N MET A 1 -25.20 -21.54 64.49
CA MET A 1 -24.43 -20.40 63.98
C MET A 1 -23.66 -20.87 62.75
N LEU A 2 -24.25 -20.71 61.61
CA LEU A 2 -23.68 -21.15 60.34
C LEU A 2 -23.21 -19.91 59.61
N ASN A 3 -21.88 -19.79 59.40
CA ASN A 3 -21.24 -18.77 58.55
C ASN A 3 -21.40 -19.16 57.09
N SER A 4 -22.14 -18.40 56.35
CA SER A 4 -22.21 -18.49 54.91
C SER A 4 -21.06 -17.69 54.29
N ALA A 5 -20.04 -18.38 53.76
CA ALA A 5 -19.00 -17.79 52.94
C ALA A 5 -19.56 -17.59 51.54
N HIS A 6 -19.74 -16.34 51.13
CA HIS A 6 -20.01 -15.98 49.72
C HIS A 6 -18.76 -16.17 48.89
N LEU A 7 -18.74 -17.22 48.09
CA LEU A 7 -17.74 -17.44 47.02
C LEU A 7 -18.18 -16.59 45.83
N THR A 8 -17.59 -15.41 45.64
CA THR A 8 -17.72 -14.63 44.42
C THR A 8 -16.81 -15.25 43.34
N LEU A 9 -17.44 -16.02 42.46
CA LEU A 9 -16.79 -16.60 41.28
C LEU A 9 -16.59 -15.46 40.24
N SER A 10 -15.39 -14.87 40.22
CA SER A 10 -15.01 -13.93 39.17
C SER A 10 -14.78 -14.70 37.87
N LEU A 11 -15.81 -14.70 37.03
CA LEU A 11 -15.75 -15.24 35.68
C LEU A 11 -14.91 -14.26 34.83
N LEU A 12 -13.61 -14.51 34.77
CA LEU A 12 -12.72 -13.88 33.79
C LEU A 12 -13.12 -14.40 32.40
N LEU A 13 -13.99 -13.65 31.73
CA LEU A 13 -14.26 -13.81 30.29
C LEU A 13 -12.98 -13.45 29.55
N PHE A 14 -12.17 -14.44 29.25
CA PHE A 14 -11.23 -14.38 28.15
C PHE A 14 -12.03 -14.28 26.84
N LEU A 15 -12.44 -13.09 26.48
CA LEU A 15 -12.85 -12.79 25.12
C LEU A 15 -11.59 -12.91 24.23
N SER A 16 -11.32 -14.12 23.75
CA SER A 16 -10.44 -14.32 22.62
C SER A 16 -11.04 -13.50 21.46
N ARG A 17 -10.42 -12.35 21.15
CA ARG A 17 -10.87 -11.53 20.02
C ARG A 17 -10.64 -12.35 18.75
N LEU A 18 -11.72 -12.61 18.06
CA LEU A 18 -11.65 -13.14 16.70
C LEU A 18 -10.85 -12.13 15.86
N PRO A 19 -9.93 -12.59 15.01
CA PRO A 19 -9.25 -11.71 14.08
C PRO A 19 -10.29 -10.92 13.27
N ALA A 20 -9.94 -9.70 12.87
CA ALA A 20 -10.85 -8.90 12.06
C ALA A 20 -11.24 -9.68 10.81
N GLN A 21 -12.54 -9.80 10.57
CA GLN A 21 -13.08 -10.55 9.45
C GLN A 21 -12.60 -9.94 8.13
N ASN A 22 -12.04 -10.76 7.24
CA ASN A 22 -11.79 -10.35 5.86
C ASN A 22 -13.12 -10.07 5.16
N LEU A 23 -13.26 -8.89 4.59
CA LEU A 23 -14.46 -8.46 3.87
C LEU A 23 -14.45 -8.84 2.39
N VAL A 24 -13.31 -9.22 1.82
CA VAL A 24 -13.23 -9.63 0.41
C VAL A 24 -14.02 -10.91 0.20
N VAL A 25 -14.89 -10.90 -0.80
CA VAL A 25 -15.63 -12.09 -1.21
C VAL A 25 -14.78 -12.89 -2.18
N ASN A 26 -14.60 -14.19 -1.91
CA ASN A 26 -13.72 -15.07 -2.70
C ASN A 26 -12.28 -14.54 -2.82
N PRO A 27 -11.57 -14.36 -1.69
CA PRO A 27 -10.30 -13.63 -1.64
C PRO A 27 -9.13 -14.34 -2.33
N SER A 28 -9.21 -15.67 -2.47
CA SER A 28 -8.18 -16.54 -3.06
C SER A 28 -8.66 -17.21 -4.35
N PHE A 29 -9.73 -16.69 -4.95
CA PHE A 29 -10.28 -17.15 -6.24
C PHE A 29 -10.80 -18.60 -6.30
N GLU A 30 -10.95 -19.28 -5.17
CA GLU A 30 -11.31 -20.69 -5.07
C GLU A 30 -12.78 -21.00 -5.44
N GLN A 31 -13.66 -19.99 -5.39
CA GLN A 31 -15.06 -20.16 -5.77
C GLN A 31 -15.24 -19.91 -7.27
N LEU A 32 -15.27 -20.98 -8.02
CA LEU A 32 -15.53 -20.96 -9.46
C LEU A 32 -17.03 -20.97 -9.77
N LYS A 33 -17.41 -20.41 -10.92
CA LYS A 33 -18.78 -20.55 -11.44
C LYS A 33 -19.06 -22.00 -11.87
N PRO A 34 -20.33 -22.43 -11.86
CA PRO A 34 -20.68 -23.85 -12.12
C PRO A 34 -20.17 -24.43 -13.44
N ASN A 35 -19.95 -23.59 -14.45
CA ASN A 35 -19.47 -24.02 -15.77
C ASN A 35 -18.06 -23.52 -16.07
N ALA A 36 -17.29 -23.13 -15.03
CA ALA A 36 -15.95 -22.67 -15.22
C ALA A 36 -15.04 -23.77 -15.77
N ILE A 37 -14.21 -23.39 -16.73
CA ILE A 37 -13.19 -24.29 -17.31
C ILE A 37 -11.83 -23.61 -17.00
N VAL A 38 -11.11 -24.15 -16.03
CA VAL A 38 -9.73 -23.75 -15.75
C VAL A 38 -8.83 -24.94 -16.07
N VAL A 39 -8.07 -24.81 -17.14
CA VAL A 39 -7.14 -25.86 -17.57
C VAL A 39 -5.82 -25.67 -16.82
N PRO A 40 -5.34 -26.67 -16.06
CA PRO A 40 -4.07 -26.60 -15.39
C PRO A 40 -2.92 -26.30 -16.36
N CYS A 41 -1.95 -25.52 -15.93
CA CYS A 41 -0.76 -25.15 -16.72
C CYS A 41 -1.05 -24.39 -18.03
N GLN A 42 -2.21 -23.84 -18.18
CA GLN A 42 -2.52 -22.98 -19.32
C GLN A 42 -2.91 -21.59 -18.85
N PHE A 43 -2.41 -20.60 -19.57
CA PHE A 43 -2.98 -19.27 -19.55
C PHE A 43 -4.35 -19.36 -20.22
N MET A 44 -5.34 -18.69 -19.66
CA MET A 44 -6.63 -18.63 -20.29
C MET A 44 -6.48 -17.85 -21.60
N GLN A 45 -6.62 -18.58 -22.72
CA GLN A 45 -6.70 -17.92 -24.02
C GLN A 45 -7.92 -16.98 -24.01
N ALA A 46 -7.86 -15.91 -24.78
CA ALA A 46 -8.83 -14.81 -24.87
C ALA A 46 -10.31 -15.21 -25.06
N SER A 47 -10.62 -16.48 -25.20
CA SER A 47 -11.99 -17.00 -25.33
C SER A 47 -12.70 -17.35 -24.01
N VAL A 48 -11.97 -17.32 -22.87
CA VAL A 48 -12.57 -17.67 -21.58
C VAL A 48 -12.28 -16.51 -20.61
N PHE A 49 -13.19 -15.57 -20.56
CA PHE A 49 -13.06 -14.37 -19.76
C PHE A 49 -12.95 -14.71 -18.26
N PHE A 50 -11.99 -14.09 -17.57
CA PHE A 50 -11.79 -14.20 -16.13
C PHE A 50 -13.12 -14.10 -15.36
N GLY A 51 -13.91 -13.06 -15.65
CA GLY A 51 -15.21 -12.85 -15.01
C GLY A 51 -16.30 -13.87 -15.36
N GLU A 52 -16.07 -14.80 -16.31
CA GLU A 52 -16.98 -15.90 -16.61
C GLU A 52 -16.70 -17.13 -15.77
N ASN A 53 -15.52 -17.24 -15.18
CA ASN A 53 -15.08 -18.41 -14.41
C ASN A 53 -15.07 -18.20 -12.91
N ILE A 54 -14.76 -17.00 -12.43
CA ILE A 54 -14.60 -16.73 -11.00
C ILE A 54 -15.85 -16.07 -10.44
N GLU A 55 -16.39 -16.63 -9.37
CA GLU A 55 -17.51 -16.04 -8.64
C GLU A 55 -17.11 -14.68 -8.05
N THR A 56 -18.00 -13.70 -8.21
CA THR A 56 -17.92 -12.36 -7.61
C THR A 56 -16.83 -11.44 -8.17
N TRP A 57 -16.00 -11.92 -9.08
CA TRP A 57 -14.97 -11.12 -9.74
C TRP A 57 -15.33 -10.80 -11.18
N THR A 58 -14.92 -9.64 -11.65
CA THR A 58 -15.13 -9.16 -13.03
C THR A 58 -13.89 -8.43 -13.55
N THR A 59 -13.80 -8.27 -14.85
CA THR A 59 -12.75 -7.47 -15.50
C THR A 59 -13.37 -6.42 -16.42
N PHE A 60 -12.54 -5.58 -17.02
CA PHE A 60 -12.94 -4.54 -17.96
C PHE A 60 -12.87 -5.06 -19.41
N PRO A 61 -13.69 -4.48 -20.32
CA PRO A 61 -13.64 -4.85 -21.74
C PRO A 61 -12.22 -4.67 -22.32
N GLY A 62 -11.75 -5.70 -23.04
CA GLY A 62 -10.43 -5.70 -23.66
C GLY A 62 -9.26 -6.13 -22.76
N MET A 63 -9.53 -6.49 -21.51
CA MET A 63 -8.55 -7.08 -20.60
C MET A 63 -8.77 -8.58 -20.46
N THR A 64 -7.69 -9.30 -20.33
CA THR A 64 -7.66 -10.76 -20.29
C THR A 64 -6.83 -11.30 -19.11
N PRO A 65 -7.14 -10.88 -17.87
CA PRO A 65 -6.45 -11.42 -16.70
C PRO A 65 -6.63 -12.94 -16.63
N ASP A 66 -5.59 -13.62 -16.15
CA ASP A 66 -5.54 -15.06 -16.10
C ASP A 66 -6.06 -15.63 -14.76
N VAL A 67 -6.73 -16.78 -14.81
CA VAL A 67 -6.89 -17.65 -13.64
C VAL A 67 -5.89 -18.78 -13.78
N LEU A 68 -4.95 -18.82 -12.87
CA LEU A 68 -3.84 -19.76 -12.91
C LEU A 68 -4.09 -20.91 -11.94
N ARG A 69 -3.86 -22.13 -12.44
CA ARG A 69 -3.88 -23.36 -11.65
C ARG A 69 -2.62 -24.15 -11.92
N ALA A 70 -1.82 -24.38 -10.90
CA ALA A 70 -0.66 -25.25 -11.01
C ALA A 70 -1.07 -26.72 -11.17
N ALA A 71 -0.21 -27.52 -11.78
CA ALA A 71 -0.32 -28.97 -11.79
C ALA A 71 1.07 -29.60 -11.62
N GLU A 72 1.09 -30.87 -11.29
CA GLU A 72 2.35 -31.63 -11.26
C GLU A 72 3.07 -31.51 -12.61
N ASN A 73 4.36 -31.23 -12.57
CA ASN A 73 5.22 -31.01 -13.75
C ASN A 73 4.90 -29.75 -14.60
N CYS A 74 4.34 -28.70 -13.97
CA CYS A 74 4.10 -27.42 -14.62
C CYS A 74 5.08 -26.35 -14.10
N PRO A 75 6.24 -26.16 -14.73
CA PRO A 75 7.23 -25.17 -14.25
C PRO A 75 6.81 -23.72 -14.55
N LEU A 76 5.82 -23.51 -15.42
CA LEU A 76 5.44 -22.19 -15.92
C LEU A 76 4.37 -21.49 -15.10
N VAL A 77 3.54 -22.25 -14.38
CA VAL A 77 2.46 -21.69 -13.54
C VAL A 77 2.83 -21.91 -12.08
N PRO A 78 2.95 -20.84 -11.28
CA PRO A 78 3.27 -20.99 -9.87
C PRO A 78 2.13 -21.70 -9.13
N THR A 79 2.48 -22.43 -8.09
CA THR A 79 1.47 -22.84 -7.10
C THR A 79 0.86 -21.60 -6.47
N ALA A 80 -0.45 -21.60 -6.25
CA ALA A 80 -1.14 -20.56 -5.50
C ALA A 80 -0.49 -20.36 -4.12
N HIS A 81 -0.65 -19.18 -3.52
CA HIS A 81 -0.20 -18.94 -2.14
C HIS A 81 -1.05 -19.78 -1.18
N SER A 82 -2.37 -19.85 -1.43
CA SER A 82 -3.28 -20.77 -0.75
C SER A 82 -4.24 -21.40 -1.75
N GLY A 83 -4.78 -22.59 -1.44
CA GLY A 83 -5.73 -23.29 -2.31
C GLY A 83 -5.10 -23.79 -3.63
N GLU A 84 -5.89 -23.73 -4.71
CA GLU A 84 -5.52 -24.24 -6.03
C GLU A 84 -5.33 -23.14 -7.08
N TYR A 85 -5.91 -21.95 -6.89
CA TYR A 85 -6.01 -20.90 -7.90
C TYR A 85 -5.35 -19.60 -7.46
N CYS A 86 -4.78 -18.86 -8.40
CA CYS A 86 -4.39 -17.48 -8.21
C CYS A 86 -4.71 -16.65 -9.46
N LEU A 87 -4.73 -15.36 -9.31
CA LEU A 87 -4.92 -14.38 -10.38
C LEU A 87 -3.58 -14.03 -11.02
N GLY A 88 -3.53 -13.93 -12.36
CA GLY A 88 -2.41 -13.37 -13.10
C GLY A 88 -2.82 -12.11 -13.85
N ILE A 89 -2.02 -11.06 -13.78
CA ILE A 89 -2.26 -9.81 -14.50
C ILE A 89 -0.98 -9.26 -15.14
N ILE A 90 -1.12 -8.70 -16.34
CA ILE A 90 -0.12 -7.80 -16.92
C ILE A 90 -0.31 -6.44 -16.28
N HIS A 91 0.68 -5.98 -15.49
CA HIS A 91 0.59 -4.71 -14.78
C HIS A 91 1.56 -3.64 -15.29
N TYR A 92 2.41 -3.99 -16.26
CA TYR A 92 3.34 -3.10 -16.96
C TYR A 92 3.52 -3.59 -18.41
N LEU A 93 3.11 -2.77 -19.38
CA LEU A 93 3.35 -3.05 -20.81
C LEU A 93 3.17 -1.75 -21.62
N PRO A 94 4.24 -1.03 -21.92
CA PRO A 94 4.19 0.26 -22.62
C PRO A 94 3.49 0.18 -23.98
N SER A 95 2.65 1.16 -24.26
CA SER A 95 1.91 1.28 -25.52
C SER A 95 2.79 1.32 -26.75
N GLU A 96 3.97 1.91 -26.65
CA GLU A 96 4.96 1.99 -27.72
C GLU A 96 5.50 0.62 -28.11
N ASP A 97 5.61 -0.33 -27.18
CA ASP A 97 6.12 -1.67 -27.44
C ASP A 97 5.09 -2.54 -28.17
N ILE A 98 3.81 -2.22 -28.11
CA ILE A 98 2.71 -2.95 -28.77
C ILE A 98 2.06 -2.16 -29.89
N GLY A 99 2.57 -0.94 -30.18
CA GLY A 99 2.05 -0.11 -31.27
C GLY A 99 0.62 0.42 -31.05
N GLN A 100 0.17 0.51 -29.80
CA GLN A 100 -1.13 1.10 -29.44
C GLN A 100 -1.00 2.62 -29.28
N GLN A 101 -2.04 3.36 -29.71
CA GLN A 101 -2.08 4.82 -29.58
C GLN A 101 -2.87 5.32 -28.37
N ASN A 102 -3.56 4.43 -27.67
CA ASN A 102 -4.55 4.79 -26.64
C ASN A 102 -4.10 4.59 -25.19
N GLY A 103 -2.81 4.47 -24.95
CA GLY A 103 -2.24 4.29 -23.63
C GLY A 103 -1.65 2.88 -23.39
N ASP A 104 -0.96 2.74 -22.28
CA ASP A 104 -0.29 1.52 -21.89
C ASP A 104 -1.30 0.38 -21.62
N TYR A 105 -0.87 -0.86 -21.79
CA TYR A 105 -1.73 -2.00 -21.54
C TYR A 105 -1.50 -2.52 -20.12
N HIS A 106 -2.51 -2.32 -19.27
CA HIS A 106 -2.54 -2.90 -17.94
C HIS A 106 -3.85 -3.65 -17.74
N GLU A 107 -3.78 -4.75 -17.06
CA GLU A 107 -4.96 -5.51 -16.69
C GLU A 107 -5.42 -5.11 -15.30
N ALA A 108 -6.71 -5.12 -15.11
CA ALA A 108 -7.35 -4.83 -13.84
C ALA A 108 -8.56 -5.71 -13.61
N VAL A 109 -8.76 -6.08 -12.36
CA VAL A 109 -9.91 -6.88 -11.92
C VAL A 109 -10.68 -6.16 -10.85
N GLN A 110 -11.99 -6.37 -10.84
CA GLN A 110 -12.90 -5.82 -9.85
C GLN A 110 -13.44 -6.91 -8.95
N GLY A 111 -13.26 -6.72 -7.66
CA GLY A 111 -13.81 -7.55 -6.59
C GLY A 111 -14.89 -6.82 -5.80
N ARG A 112 -15.57 -7.57 -4.94
CA ARG A 112 -16.63 -7.09 -4.07
C ARG A 112 -16.31 -7.39 -2.61
N LEU A 113 -16.75 -6.50 -1.72
CA LEU A 113 -16.76 -6.68 -0.28
C LEU A 113 -18.11 -7.28 0.17
N SER A 114 -18.08 -8.12 1.17
CA SER A 114 -19.27 -8.74 1.80
C SER A 114 -20.16 -7.72 2.51
N ALA A 115 -19.58 -6.59 2.93
CA ALA A 115 -20.29 -5.46 3.50
C ALA A 115 -19.59 -4.15 3.09
N PRO A 116 -20.33 -3.02 3.01
CA PRO A 116 -19.72 -1.72 2.73
C PRO A 116 -18.80 -1.29 3.88
N LEU A 117 -17.70 -0.62 3.51
CA LEU A 117 -16.78 -0.02 4.48
C LEU A 117 -17.49 1.10 5.25
N LYS A 118 -17.13 1.26 6.51
CA LYS A 118 -17.64 2.35 7.35
C LYS A 118 -16.73 3.57 7.19
N PRO A 119 -17.25 4.72 6.68
CA PRO A 119 -16.46 5.93 6.58
C PRO A 119 -15.83 6.33 7.91
N GLY A 120 -14.63 6.89 7.87
CA GLY A 120 -13.88 7.32 9.04
C GLY A 120 -13.26 6.18 9.89
N ARG A 121 -13.47 4.93 9.53
CA ARG A 121 -12.81 3.79 10.20
C ARG A 121 -11.58 3.36 9.40
N LYS A 122 -10.54 2.97 10.09
CA LYS A 122 -9.29 2.53 9.45
C LYS A 122 -9.39 1.07 9.02
N TYR A 123 -9.01 0.78 7.79
CA TYR A 123 -8.97 -0.57 7.23
C TYR A 123 -7.55 -0.92 6.80
N ARG A 124 -7.19 -2.17 6.95
CA ARG A 124 -5.97 -2.77 6.41
C ARG A 124 -6.29 -3.50 5.12
N VAL A 125 -5.52 -3.22 4.10
CA VAL A 125 -5.50 -3.94 2.82
C VAL A 125 -4.23 -4.78 2.80
N GLU A 126 -4.38 -6.06 2.57
CA GLU A 126 -3.26 -6.99 2.39
C GLU A 126 -3.47 -7.80 1.11
N VAL A 127 -2.38 -8.14 0.45
CA VAL A 127 -2.39 -8.95 -0.75
C VAL A 127 -1.07 -9.73 -0.84
N TRP A 128 -1.15 -10.99 -1.23
CA TRP A 128 0.03 -11.75 -1.57
C TRP A 128 0.29 -11.63 -3.06
N VAL A 129 1.54 -11.34 -3.40
CA VAL A 129 1.99 -11.14 -4.78
C VAL A 129 3.23 -11.97 -5.06
N ARG A 130 3.35 -12.40 -6.30
CA ARG A 130 4.55 -13.05 -6.82
C ARG A 130 4.80 -12.54 -8.24
N GLU A 131 5.99 -12.03 -8.47
CA GLU A 131 6.45 -11.70 -9.80
C GLU A 131 7.05 -12.96 -10.42
N ASP A 132 6.65 -13.27 -11.66
CA ASP A 132 7.13 -14.47 -12.35
C ASP A 132 7.34 -14.18 -13.85
N SER A 133 8.55 -13.79 -14.19
CA SER A 133 8.93 -13.44 -15.55
C SER A 133 8.88 -14.62 -16.53
N ALA A 134 8.99 -15.86 -16.05
CA ALA A 134 8.87 -17.04 -16.89
C ALA A 134 7.46 -17.21 -17.47
N ILE A 135 6.44 -16.84 -16.69
CA ILE A 135 5.04 -16.85 -17.12
C ILE A 135 4.82 -15.86 -18.27
N ILE A 136 5.35 -14.64 -18.14
CA ILE A 136 5.22 -13.60 -19.18
C ILE A 136 5.85 -14.08 -20.49
N LEU A 137 7.07 -14.61 -20.40
CA LEU A 137 7.81 -15.06 -21.60
C LEU A 137 7.05 -16.15 -22.35
N ASP A 138 6.46 -17.11 -21.64
CA ASP A 138 5.65 -18.16 -22.26
C ASP A 138 4.35 -17.61 -22.88
N HIS A 139 3.65 -16.77 -22.16
CA HIS A 139 2.39 -16.16 -22.62
C HIS A 139 2.62 -15.27 -23.85
N LEU A 140 3.54 -14.33 -23.78
CA LEU A 140 3.82 -13.41 -24.89
C LEU A 140 4.40 -14.13 -26.10
N ALA A 141 5.22 -15.16 -25.93
CA ALA A 141 5.70 -15.99 -27.02
C ALA A 141 4.58 -16.73 -27.75
N LYS A 142 3.55 -17.17 -27.02
CA LYS A 142 2.38 -17.85 -27.63
C LYS A 142 1.45 -16.87 -28.34
N VAL A 143 1.27 -15.65 -27.82
CA VAL A 143 0.33 -14.65 -28.36
C VAL A 143 0.91 -13.89 -29.54
N TYR A 144 2.20 -13.53 -29.50
CA TYR A 144 2.81 -12.60 -30.45
C TYR A 144 3.75 -13.26 -31.47
N THR A 145 3.97 -14.51 -31.45
CA THR A 145 4.92 -15.31 -32.23
C THR A 145 6.17 -15.73 -31.45
N PRO A 146 6.75 -16.90 -31.76
CA PRO A 146 7.95 -17.40 -31.06
C PRO A 146 9.21 -16.54 -31.21
N GLN A 147 9.15 -15.48 -32.02
CA GLN A 147 10.30 -14.62 -32.35
C GLN A 147 10.25 -13.24 -31.70
N THR A 148 9.16 -12.89 -31.02
CA THR A 148 9.06 -11.55 -30.38
C THR A 148 9.92 -11.50 -29.13
N PRO A 149 10.94 -10.62 -29.09
CA PRO A 149 11.77 -10.48 -27.90
C PRO A 149 10.95 -9.92 -26.75
N VAL A 150 11.14 -10.44 -25.54
CA VAL A 150 10.53 -9.91 -24.31
C VAL A 150 11.63 -9.58 -23.30
N ALA A 151 11.60 -8.37 -22.78
CA ALA A 151 12.39 -7.95 -21.64
C ALA A 151 11.49 -7.99 -20.40
N PRO A 152 11.64 -9.00 -19.51
CA PRO A 152 10.87 -9.07 -18.28
C PRO A 152 11.20 -7.92 -17.35
N VAL A 153 10.19 -7.34 -16.74
CA VAL A 153 10.31 -6.14 -15.90
C VAL A 153 9.62 -6.37 -14.57
N GLN A 154 10.32 -6.11 -13.49
CA GLN A 154 9.69 -5.92 -12.19
C GLN A 154 9.23 -4.48 -12.10
N ALA A 155 7.98 -4.26 -11.78
CA ALA A 155 7.42 -2.91 -11.73
C ALA A 155 6.63 -2.66 -10.44
N GLY A 156 6.46 -1.40 -10.10
CA GLY A 156 5.66 -0.93 -8.97
C GLY A 156 4.22 -0.60 -9.32
N ASN A 157 3.59 0.23 -8.49
CA ASN A 157 2.24 0.78 -8.70
C ASN A 157 1.10 -0.25 -8.75
N LEU A 158 1.16 -1.31 -7.93
CA LEU A 158 -0.04 -2.11 -7.70
C LEU A 158 -1.00 -1.33 -6.78
N GLY A 159 -2.15 -0.95 -7.31
CA GLY A 159 -3.12 -0.10 -6.63
C GLY A 159 -4.43 -0.79 -6.32
N PHE A 160 -5.15 -0.25 -5.32
CA PHE A 160 -6.52 -0.58 -4.97
C PHE A 160 -7.38 0.67 -5.06
N ALA A 161 -8.28 0.74 -6.03
CA ALA A 161 -9.26 1.80 -6.18
C ALA A 161 -10.63 1.32 -5.69
N PHE A 162 -11.15 1.95 -4.63
CA PHE A 162 -12.44 1.58 -4.04
C PHE A 162 -13.59 2.40 -4.64
N SER A 163 -14.76 1.78 -4.76
CA SER A 163 -15.97 2.42 -5.28
C SER A 163 -17.24 1.97 -4.55
N VAL A 164 -18.25 2.83 -4.53
CA VAL A 164 -19.56 2.52 -3.93
C VAL A 164 -20.34 1.55 -4.81
N LEU A 165 -20.30 1.77 -6.13
CA LEU A 165 -20.99 0.95 -7.13
C LEU A 165 -19.95 0.22 -8.01
N PRO A 166 -20.30 -0.96 -8.56
CA PRO A 166 -19.44 -1.64 -9.50
C PRO A 166 -19.25 -0.82 -10.77
N GLN A 167 -18.05 -0.77 -11.28
CA GLN A 167 -17.75 -0.14 -12.55
C GLN A 167 -18.05 -1.14 -13.68
N LYS A 168 -19.08 -0.84 -14.47
CA LYS A 168 -19.55 -1.72 -15.55
C LYS A 168 -19.61 -0.95 -16.86
N ASN A 169 -19.28 -1.65 -17.96
CA ASN A 169 -19.51 -1.21 -19.35
C ASN A 169 -19.13 0.25 -19.64
N VAL A 170 -17.97 0.70 -19.17
CA VAL A 170 -17.50 2.06 -19.41
C VAL A 170 -16.99 2.16 -20.83
N ARG A 171 -17.63 3.04 -21.63
CA ARG A 171 -17.17 3.35 -22.98
C ARG A 171 -15.75 3.95 -22.91
N GLY A 172 -14.78 3.28 -23.53
CA GLY A 172 -13.36 3.66 -23.46
C GLY A 172 -12.53 2.89 -22.42
N GLY A 173 -13.15 1.92 -21.70
CA GLY A 173 -12.44 0.98 -20.84
C GLY A 173 -11.87 1.58 -19.55
N PHE A 174 -11.00 0.83 -18.91
CA PHE A 174 -10.35 1.17 -17.63
C PHE A 174 -9.56 2.49 -17.69
N TRP A 175 -8.74 2.66 -18.73
CA TRP A 175 -7.91 3.86 -18.88
C TRP A 175 -8.70 5.16 -18.97
N ARG A 176 -9.88 5.12 -19.59
CA ARG A 176 -10.73 6.29 -19.64
C ARG A 176 -11.18 6.73 -18.24
N LEU A 177 -11.52 5.77 -17.38
CA LEU A 177 -11.88 6.06 -15.98
C LEU A 177 -10.72 6.64 -15.18
N VAL A 178 -9.49 6.15 -15.43
CA VAL A 178 -8.27 6.66 -14.80
C VAL A 178 -7.98 8.09 -15.29
N GLN A 179 -7.98 8.33 -16.60
CA GLN A 179 -7.70 9.64 -17.19
C GLN A 179 -8.72 10.70 -16.79
N ASP A 180 -10.01 10.35 -16.73
CA ASP A 180 -11.09 11.25 -16.30
C ASP A 180 -11.08 11.45 -14.76
N GLY A 181 -10.16 10.83 -14.03
CA GLY A 181 -10.04 10.94 -12.57
C GLY A 181 -11.17 10.26 -11.79
N VAL A 182 -11.97 9.42 -12.45
CA VAL A 182 -13.06 8.65 -11.83
C VAL A 182 -12.50 7.53 -10.96
N LEU A 183 -11.43 6.88 -11.43
CA LEU A 183 -10.69 5.87 -10.67
C LEU A 183 -9.36 6.45 -10.21
N ARG A 184 -9.19 6.49 -8.89
CA ARG A 184 -7.93 6.81 -8.22
C ARG A 184 -7.70 5.78 -7.12
N PRO A 185 -6.52 5.21 -7.00
CA PRO A 185 -6.24 4.24 -5.94
C PRO A 185 -6.19 4.96 -4.58
N GLN A 186 -6.91 4.45 -3.60
CA GLN A 186 -6.81 4.87 -2.20
C GLN A 186 -5.64 4.17 -1.48
N VAL A 187 -5.21 3.04 -2.02
CA VAL A 187 -4.00 2.33 -1.61
C VAL A 187 -3.16 2.09 -2.86
N ASN A 188 -1.86 2.39 -2.82
CA ASN A 188 -0.93 2.13 -3.91
C ASN A 188 0.42 1.67 -3.36
N PHE A 189 0.92 0.55 -3.87
CA PHE A 189 2.26 0.03 -3.60
C PHE A 189 3.17 0.53 -4.72
N SER A 190 3.77 1.70 -4.53
CA SER A 190 4.53 2.42 -5.56
C SER A 190 5.92 1.84 -5.83
N ASP A 191 6.50 1.16 -4.85
CA ASP A 191 7.84 0.59 -4.97
C ASP A 191 7.86 -0.60 -5.93
N ILE A 192 9.03 -0.87 -6.50
CA ILE A 192 9.22 -2.04 -7.37
C ILE A 192 8.91 -3.32 -6.59
N ILE A 193 7.99 -4.12 -7.13
CA ILE A 193 7.61 -5.40 -6.54
C ILE A 193 8.61 -6.46 -7.01
N ALA A 194 9.65 -6.66 -6.21
CA ALA A 194 10.74 -7.61 -6.47
C ALA A 194 10.61 -8.81 -5.54
N THR A 195 9.90 -9.85 -5.97
CA THR A 195 9.66 -11.04 -5.13
C THR A 195 10.65 -12.18 -5.37
N ASN A 196 11.46 -12.09 -6.42
CA ASN A 196 12.41 -13.14 -6.85
C ASN A 196 11.72 -14.53 -6.98
N GLY A 197 10.50 -14.56 -7.51
CA GLY A 197 9.73 -15.78 -7.70
C GLY A 197 9.14 -16.38 -6.41
N ALA A 198 9.20 -15.70 -5.28
CA ALA A 198 8.57 -16.12 -4.02
C ALA A 198 7.29 -15.29 -3.76
N TRP A 199 6.33 -15.87 -3.05
CA TRP A 199 5.17 -15.12 -2.58
C TRP A 199 5.60 -14.10 -1.51
N SER A 200 5.19 -12.86 -1.68
CA SER A 200 5.46 -11.75 -0.76
C SER A 200 4.20 -11.01 -0.41
N LYS A 201 4.05 -10.64 0.86
CA LYS A 201 2.86 -9.94 1.32
C LYS A 201 3.07 -8.43 1.26
N LEU A 202 2.18 -7.72 0.57
CA LEU A 202 2.05 -6.27 0.63
C LEU A 202 0.94 -5.90 1.61
N SER A 203 1.14 -4.84 2.37
CA SER A 203 0.17 -4.38 3.38
C SER A 203 0.18 -2.87 3.49
N ALA A 204 -1.00 -2.27 3.49
CA ALA A 204 -1.19 -0.85 3.72
C ALA A 204 -2.50 -0.58 4.46
N THR A 205 -2.66 0.61 5.00
CA THR A 205 -3.90 1.01 5.66
C THR A 205 -4.47 2.28 5.02
N PHE A 206 -5.79 2.42 5.06
CA PHE A 206 -6.47 3.62 4.63
C PHE A 206 -7.75 3.87 5.43
N VAL A 207 -8.28 5.09 5.35
CA VAL A 207 -9.54 5.49 5.97
C VAL A 207 -10.50 5.87 4.83
N PRO A 208 -11.57 5.09 4.59
CA PRO A 208 -12.54 5.43 3.56
C PRO A 208 -13.33 6.67 3.94
N ASP A 209 -13.61 7.54 2.96
CA ASP A 209 -14.49 8.69 3.07
C ASP A 209 -15.96 8.37 2.73
N ARG A 210 -16.20 7.19 2.13
CA ARG A 210 -17.50 6.71 1.65
C ARG A 210 -17.71 5.23 1.97
N PRO A 211 -18.96 4.74 1.94
CA PRO A 211 -19.26 3.32 2.18
C PRO A 211 -18.93 2.47 0.94
N PHE A 212 -17.64 2.35 0.61
CA PHE A 212 -17.21 1.56 -0.53
C PHE A 212 -17.57 0.09 -0.35
N GLN A 213 -18.06 -0.55 -1.42
CA GLN A 213 -18.43 -1.96 -1.44
C GLN A 213 -17.73 -2.74 -2.57
N HIS A 214 -17.10 -2.05 -3.50
CA HIS A 214 -16.33 -2.64 -4.59
C HIS A 214 -14.92 -2.09 -4.58
N PHE A 215 -14.00 -2.81 -5.17
CA PHE A 215 -12.63 -2.35 -5.37
C PHE A 215 -12.08 -2.92 -6.68
N ILE A 216 -11.10 -2.22 -7.22
CA ILE A 216 -10.40 -2.60 -8.45
C ILE A 216 -8.93 -2.71 -8.11
N ILE A 217 -8.28 -3.79 -8.54
CA ILE A 217 -6.85 -4.02 -8.41
C ILE A 217 -6.23 -3.89 -9.80
N GLY A 218 -5.13 -3.15 -9.91
CA GLY A 218 -4.37 -2.96 -11.14
C GLY A 218 -3.36 -1.84 -11.02
N ASN A 219 -2.70 -1.48 -12.13
CA ASN A 219 -1.87 -0.30 -12.21
C ASN A 219 -2.67 0.89 -12.74
N PHE A 220 -2.78 1.96 -11.94
CA PHE A 220 -3.54 3.17 -12.24
C PHE A 220 -2.66 4.31 -12.76
N PHE A 221 -1.41 4.05 -13.05
CA PHE A 221 -0.42 5.02 -13.51
C PHE A 221 0.09 4.61 -14.90
N SER A 222 0.51 5.59 -15.70
CA SER A 222 1.21 5.26 -16.94
C SER A 222 2.55 4.59 -16.65
N ASP A 223 3.04 3.81 -17.61
CA ASP A 223 4.34 3.16 -17.47
C ASP A 223 5.48 4.17 -17.31
N ALA A 224 5.34 5.38 -17.87
CA ALA A 224 6.26 6.48 -17.65
C ALA A 224 6.34 6.97 -16.18
N LEU A 225 5.27 6.74 -15.38
CA LEU A 225 5.18 7.08 -13.96
C LEU A 225 5.36 5.86 -13.06
N THR A 226 5.60 4.69 -13.64
CA THR A 226 5.74 3.43 -12.91
C THR A 226 7.21 3.06 -12.77
N ALA A 227 7.69 2.99 -11.52
CA ALA A 227 9.04 2.53 -11.23
C ALA A 227 9.23 1.08 -11.72
N ASN A 228 10.34 0.80 -12.36
CA ASN A 228 10.64 -0.52 -12.89
C ASN A 228 12.13 -0.88 -12.77
N SER A 229 12.45 -2.16 -12.96
CA SER A 229 13.78 -2.72 -12.73
C SER A 229 14.80 -2.46 -13.86
N LEU A 230 14.38 -1.89 -14.99
CA LEU A 230 15.30 -1.59 -16.08
C LEU A 230 16.15 -0.35 -15.76
N THR A 231 17.42 -0.41 -16.08
CA THR A 231 18.29 0.76 -16.02
C THR A 231 17.99 1.73 -17.16
N ALA A 232 18.35 3.00 -17.01
CA ALA A 232 18.19 4.00 -18.06
C ALA A 232 18.87 3.58 -19.39
N GLU A 233 20.00 2.90 -19.30
CA GLU A 233 20.73 2.39 -20.48
C GLU A 233 19.96 1.24 -21.17
N GLN A 234 19.34 0.35 -20.40
CA GLN A 234 18.50 -0.72 -20.95
C GLN A 234 17.25 -0.15 -21.64
N HIS A 235 16.58 0.83 -21.02
CA HIS A 235 15.47 1.56 -21.64
C HIS A 235 15.89 2.17 -22.97
N ARG A 236 16.95 2.95 -22.98
CA ARG A 236 17.46 3.62 -24.19
C ARG A 236 17.75 2.62 -25.31
N ARG A 237 18.41 1.49 -25.03
CA ARG A 237 18.71 0.45 -26.02
C ARG A 237 17.46 -0.16 -26.63
N ILE A 238 16.45 -0.47 -25.79
CA ILE A 238 15.17 -1.04 -26.25
C ILE A 238 14.43 -0.01 -27.12
N GLU A 239 14.39 1.24 -26.71
CA GLU A 239 13.73 2.32 -27.45
C GLU A 239 14.38 2.55 -28.82
N GLU A 240 15.70 2.62 -28.88
CA GLU A 240 16.45 2.74 -30.16
C GLU A 240 16.20 1.54 -31.09
N GLN A 241 16.20 0.33 -30.55
CA GLN A 241 15.90 -0.90 -31.29
C GLN A 241 14.46 -0.90 -31.81
N ASN A 242 13.50 -0.53 -30.96
CA ASN A 242 12.09 -0.47 -31.32
C ASN A 242 11.79 0.65 -32.32
N ALA A 243 12.48 1.79 -32.24
CA ALA A 243 12.35 2.89 -33.22
C ALA A 243 12.83 2.48 -34.63
N ALA A 244 13.84 1.63 -34.72
CA ALA A 244 14.32 1.08 -35.97
C ALA A 244 13.42 -0.01 -36.58
N THR A 245 12.54 -0.60 -35.77
CA THR A 245 11.68 -1.73 -36.13
C THR A 245 10.39 -1.24 -36.78
N LYS A 246 10.19 -1.52 -38.06
CA LYS A 246 9.04 -1.06 -38.86
C LYS A 246 7.74 -1.79 -38.52
N VAL A 247 7.84 -3.03 -38.05
CA VAL A 247 6.70 -3.89 -37.73
C VAL A 247 6.52 -3.92 -36.24
N PRO A 248 5.42 -3.37 -35.68
CA PRO A 248 5.22 -3.31 -34.22
C PRO A 248 5.29 -4.65 -33.51
N ILE A 249 4.89 -5.74 -34.17
CA ILE A 249 4.91 -7.08 -33.58
C ILE A 249 6.33 -7.60 -33.33
N ASP A 250 7.33 -7.09 -34.08
CA ASP A 250 8.73 -7.50 -33.92
C ASP A 250 9.49 -6.68 -32.88
N ARG A 251 8.83 -5.71 -32.26
CA ARG A 251 9.44 -4.88 -31.20
C ARG A 251 9.67 -5.69 -29.94
N THR A 252 10.76 -5.38 -29.24
CA THR A 252 10.98 -5.91 -27.89
C THR A 252 9.92 -5.38 -26.95
N LYS A 253 9.19 -6.30 -26.28
CA LYS A 253 8.17 -5.96 -25.30
C LYS A 253 8.81 -5.86 -23.92
N ARG A 254 8.65 -4.73 -23.25
CA ARG A 254 8.93 -4.60 -21.82
C ARG A 254 7.67 -4.99 -21.07
N ALA A 255 7.70 -6.06 -20.32
CA ALA A 255 6.48 -6.54 -19.68
C ALA A 255 6.71 -6.96 -18.23
N GLY A 256 5.80 -6.54 -17.36
CA GLY A 256 5.68 -6.94 -15.97
C GLY A 256 4.40 -7.73 -15.72
N TYR A 257 4.53 -8.87 -15.03
CA TYR A 257 3.42 -9.75 -14.72
C TYR A 257 3.41 -10.09 -13.24
N LEU A 258 2.25 -9.97 -12.62
CA LEU A 258 2.04 -10.34 -11.23
C LEU A 258 1.03 -11.46 -11.08
N CYS A 259 1.40 -12.47 -10.31
CA CYS A 259 0.46 -13.37 -9.69
C CYS A 259 -0.03 -12.77 -8.37
N ILE A 260 -1.33 -12.84 -8.11
CA ILE A 260 -2.00 -12.24 -6.96
C ILE A 260 -2.87 -13.30 -6.29
N ASP A 261 -2.82 -13.35 -4.96
CA ASP A 261 -3.62 -14.27 -4.15
C ASP A 261 -3.93 -13.69 -2.78
N ASP A 262 -4.82 -14.34 -2.02
CA ASP A 262 -5.14 -14.04 -0.63
C ASP A 262 -5.32 -12.56 -0.31
N ILE A 263 -6.26 -11.94 -1.00
CA ILE A 263 -6.57 -10.52 -0.82
C ILE A 263 -7.39 -10.33 0.44
N SER A 264 -7.00 -9.37 1.27
CA SER A 264 -7.71 -9.04 2.50
C SER A 264 -8.01 -7.55 2.58
N VAL A 265 -9.25 -7.23 2.91
CA VAL A 265 -9.68 -5.90 3.38
C VAL A 265 -10.40 -6.12 4.69
N ALA A 266 -9.78 -5.73 5.78
CA ALA A 266 -10.30 -5.94 7.11
C ALA A 266 -10.31 -4.64 7.91
N LEU A 267 -11.31 -4.47 8.78
CA LEU A 267 -11.29 -3.38 9.73
C LEU A 267 -10.00 -3.51 10.55
N GLU A 268 -9.18 -2.49 10.55
CA GLU A 268 -8.06 -2.43 11.47
C GLU A 268 -8.66 -2.34 12.87
N LEU A 269 -8.71 -3.48 13.52
CA LEU A 269 -8.98 -3.48 14.95
C LEU A 269 -7.82 -2.71 15.56
N GLU A 270 -8.13 -1.58 16.18
CA GLU A 270 -7.14 -0.93 17.03
C GLU A 270 -6.52 -2.05 17.84
N SER A 271 -5.25 -2.35 17.61
CA SER A 271 -4.57 -3.41 18.35
C SER A 271 -4.75 -3.06 19.82
N ASP A 272 -5.20 -4.03 20.63
CA ASP A 272 -5.27 -3.86 22.10
C ASP A 272 -3.92 -4.03 22.83
N ALA A 273 -2.82 -4.08 22.11
CA ALA A 273 -1.71 -3.26 22.57
C ALA A 273 -2.26 -1.84 22.41
N PRO A 274 -2.64 -1.12 23.45
CA PRO A 274 -3.19 0.19 23.30
C PRO A 274 -2.13 0.91 22.47
N VAL A 275 -2.46 1.30 21.22
CA VAL A 275 -1.92 2.56 20.74
C VAL A 275 -2.42 3.48 21.82
N LEU A 276 -1.56 3.68 22.79
CA LEU A 276 -1.82 4.58 23.87
C LEU A 276 -2.16 5.85 23.11
N THR A 277 -3.40 6.29 23.18
CA THR A 277 -3.74 7.58 22.57
C THR A 277 -2.63 8.50 23.00
N MET A 278 -2.25 9.48 22.20
CA MET A 278 -1.21 10.44 22.58
C MET A 278 -1.35 10.83 24.06
N GLU A 279 -2.57 11.02 24.51
CA GLU A 279 -2.91 11.26 25.91
C GLU A 279 -2.42 10.14 26.84
N LYS A 280 -2.71 8.90 26.54
CA LYS A 280 -2.26 7.77 27.36
C LYS A 280 -0.74 7.61 27.37
N GLN A 281 -0.09 7.77 26.20
CA GLN A 281 1.37 7.74 26.14
C GLN A 281 2.00 8.88 26.96
N LEU A 282 1.49 10.10 26.81
CA LEU A 282 1.97 11.22 27.60
C LEU A 282 1.77 11.01 29.10
N LEU A 283 0.61 10.48 29.52
CA LEU A 283 0.31 10.26 30.93
C LEU A 283 1.08 9.07 31.55
N GLN A 284 1.27 7.98 30.81
CA GLN A 284 1.90 6.75 31.32
C GLN A 284 3.41 6.72 31.09
N GLU A 285 3.85 7.04 29.85
CA GLU A 285 5.25 6.98 29.44
C GLU A 285 5.95 8.33 29.58
N ARG A 286 5.19 9.39 29.88
CA ARG A 286 5.65 10.79 29.92
C ARG A 286 6.26 11.28 28.60
N ARG A 287 6.01 10.60 27.52
CA ARG A 287 6.58 10.88 26.20
C ARG A 287 5.60 10.48 25.10
N PHE A 288 5.64 11.25 24.01
CA PHE A 288 5.01 10.90 22.72
C PHE A 288 5.96 11.32 21.58
N THR A 289 5.98 10.54 20.49
CA THR A 289 6.89 10.76 19.36
C THR A 289 6.14 10.90 18.06
N PHE A 290 6.38 12.02 17.35
CA PHE A 290 5.97 12.19 15.96
C PHE A 290 7.12 11.78 15.03
N SER A 291 6.83 11.03 13.95
CA SER A 291 7.77 10.91 12.83
C SER A 291 7.91 12.28 12.14
N ALA A 292 9.15 12.70 11.83
CA ALA A 292 9.35 13.96 11.12
C ALA A 292 8.65 13.98 9.75
N GLY A 293 8.55 12.85 9.07
CA GLY A 293 7.84 12.74 7.78
C GLY A 293 6.32 12.99 7.87
N VAL A 294 5.73 12.88 9.06
CA VAL A 294 4.32 13.27 9.29
C VAL A 294 4.19 14.80 9.39
N LEU A 295 5.16 15.45 10.01
CA LEU A 295 5.09 16.88 10.30
C LEU A 295 5.71 17.76 9.21
N PHE A 296 6.76 17.28 8.53
CA PHE A 296 7.60 18.07 7.62
C PHE A 296 7.87 17.33 6.31
N ASP A 297 8.07 18.08 5.23
CA ASP A 297 8.70 17.54 4.03
C ASP A 297 10.17 17.20 4.27
N PHE A 298 10.74 16.39 3.38
CA PHE A 298 12.15 16.05 3.46
C PHE A 298 13.01 17.32 3.46
N ASP A 299 13.96 17.37 4.38
CA ASP A 299 14.91 18.49 4.56
C ASP A 299 14.27 19.85 4.86
N LYS A 300 13.00 19.90 5.31
CA LYS A 300 12.30 21.13 5.67
C LYS A 300 11.93 21.17 7.16
N ALA A 301 11.66 22.38 7.64
CA ALA A 301 11.16 22.67 8.97
C ALA A 301 9.79 23.36 8.96
N ASP A 302 9.25 23.66 7.77
CA ASP A 302 7.89 24.16 7.64
C ASP A 302 6.89 23.02 7.82
N LEU A 303 5.89 23.22 8.68
CA LEU A 303 4.85 22.22 8.91
C LEU A 303 4.04 21.98 7.63
N ARG A 304 3.80 20.73 7.32
CA ARG A 304 2.90 20.32 6.23
C ARG A 304 1.47 20.73 6.57
N ALA A 305 0.64 20.91 5.53
CA ALA A 305 -0.76 21.24 5.73
C ALA A 305 -1.51 20.17 6.55
N GLU A 306 -1.15 18.89 6.37
CA GLU A 306 -1.73 17.75 7.07
C GLU A 306 -1.27 17.59 8.51
N ALA A 307 -0.13 18.17 8.89
CA ALA A 307 0.43 18.10 10.25
C ALA A 307 -0.50 18.71 11.30
N GLY A 308 -1.39 19.61 10.88
CA GLY A 308 -2.34 20.28 11.79
C GLY A 308 -3.23 19.32 12.56
N ALA A 309 -3.74 18.27 11.91
CA ALA A 309 -4.62 17.28 12.57
C ALA A 309 -3.91 16.50 13.68
N GLU A 310 -2.65 16.13 13.44
CA GLU A 310 -1.82 15.43 14.44
C GLU A 310 -1.48 16.34 15.62
N LEU A 311 -1.10 17.58 15.35
CA LEU A 311 -0.74 18.57 16.38
C LEU A 311 -1.97 19.07 17.15
N ASP A 312 -3.16 19.12 16.55
CA ASP A 312 -4.40 19.49 17.24
C ASP A 312 -4.75 18.47 18.35
N SER A 313 -4.36 17.20 18.22
CA SER A 313 -4.49 16.22 19.30
C SER A 313 -3.65 16.62 20.53
N LEU A 314 -2.45 17.16 20.31
CA LEU A 314 -1.59 17.68 21.38
C LEU A 314 -2.17 18.96 22.00
N VAL A 315 -2.78 19.82 21.18
CA VAL A 315 -3.50 21.02 21.66
C VAL A 315 -4.66 20.65 22.58
N ILE A 316 -5.47 19.65 22.19
CA ILE A 316 -6.59 19.12 23.00
C ILE A 316 -6.07 18.60 24.32
N PHE A 317 -4.97 17.81 24.30
CA PHE A 317 -4.34 17.32 25.54
C PHE A 317 -3.90 18.47 26.46
N LEU A 318 -3.16 19.46 25.94
CA LEU A 318 -2.65 20.58 26.73
C LEU A 318 -3.75 21.48 27.28
N LYS A 319 -4.88 21.61 26.58
CA LYS A 319 -6.07 22.33 27.08
C LYS A 319 -6.80 21.55 28.16
N LYS A 320 -6.86 20.21 28.05
CA LYS A 320 -7.45 19.32 29.06
C LYS A 320 -6.62 19.28 30.35
N TYR A 321 -5.30 19.42 30.25
CA TYR A 321 -4.36 19.40 31.38
C TYR A 321 -3.62 20.73 31.52
N PRO A 322 -4.25 21.79 32.06
CA PRO A 322 -3.73 23.15 32.03
C PRO A 322 -2.46 23.38 32.86
N LYS A 323 -2.15 22.50 33.81
CA LYS A 323 -0.94 22.58 34.66
C LYS A 323 0.27 21.86 34.03
N THR A 324 0.09 21.14 32.96
CA THR A 324 1.14 20.37 32.29
C THR A 324 2.14 21.28 31.57
N GLU A 325 3.43 21.01 31.77
CA GLU A 325 4.54 21.59 31.00
C GLU A 325 5.11 20.57 30.03
N LEU A 326 5.41 21.00 28.81
CA LEU A 326 5.83 20.12 27.70
C LEU A 326 7.20 20.55 27.14
N GLY A 327 8.11 19.59 27.00
CA GLY A 327 9.34 19.73 26.23
C GLY A 327 9.13 19.17 24.82
N ILE A 328 9.58 19.90 23.81
CA ILE A 328 9.54 19.54 22.40
C ILE A 328 10.99 19.36 21.93
N ALA A 329 11.36 18.15 21.56
CA ALA A 329 12.71 17.76 21.20
C ALA A 329 12.78 17.35 19.73
N GLY A 330 13.51 18.07 18.90
CA GLY A 330 13.75 17.74 17.49
C GLY A 330 15.00 16.86 17.34
N HIS A 331 14.92 15.89 16.41
CA HIS A 331 16.02 14.96 16.09
C HIS A 331 16.14 14.77 14.59
N THR A 332 17.35 14.44 14.13
CA THR A 332 17.67 14.05 12.75
C THR A 332 18.29 12.63 12.74
N ASP A 333 18.48 12.09 11.55
CA ASP A 333 19.47 11.04 11.33
C ASP A 333 20.87 11.64 11.23
N ASP A 334 21.87 10.82 10.86
CA ASP A 334 23.28 11.20 10.73
C ASP A 334 23.68 11.67 9.31
N VAL A 335 22.71 11.92 8.44
CA VAL A 335 22.98 12.43 7.08
C VAL A 335 23.14 13.96 7.14
N GLY A 336 24.32 14.44 6.71
CA GLY A 336 24.67 15.86 6.74
C GLY A 336 25.73 16.20 7.80
N SER A 337 26.00 17.50 8.00
CA SER A 337 26.91 17.93 9.07
C SER A 337 26.17 18.02 10.41
N GLU A 338 26.91 17.78 11.49
CA GLU A 338 26.36 17.87 12.85
C GLU A 338 25.74 19.25 13.13
N GLU A 339 26.38 20.32 12.64
CA GLU A 339 25.89 21.70 12.78
C GLU A 339 24.56 21.89 12.01
N TYR A 340 24.50 21.40 10.77
CA TYR A 340 23.28 21.43 9.96
C TYR A 340 22.15 20.67 10.63
N ASN A 341 22.41 19.45 11.09
CA ASN A 341 21.46 18.60 11.77
C ASN A 341 20.94 19.23 13.07
N LEU A 342 21.82 19.89 13.81
CA LEU A 342 21.43 20.62 15.02
C LEU A 342 20.48 21.78 14.67
N ASP A 343 20.82 22.62 13.70
CA ASP A 343 19.97 23.73 13.24
C ASP A 343 18.61 23.24 12.71
N LEU A 344 18.60 22.21 11.84
CA LEU A 344 17.36 21.67 11.28
C LEU A 344 16.44 21.13 12.38
N SER A 345 16.99 20.40 13.35
CA SER A 345 16.22 19.85 14.47
C SER A 345 15.68 20.96 15.39
N GLU A 346 16.43 22.04 15.58
CA GLU A 346 16.00 23.21 16.36
C GLU A 346 14.84 23.93 15.67
N ARG A 347 14.95 24.20 14.38
CA ARG A 347 13.87 24.80 13.58
C ARG A 347 12.60 23.95 13.59
N ARG A 348 12.71 22.60 13.50
CA ARG A 348 11.58 21.67 13.59
C ARG A 348 10.90 21.70 14.95
N ALA A 349 11.67 21.66 16.04
CA ALA A 349 11.13 21.76 17.39
C ALA A 349 10.42 23.12 17.59
N LYS A 350 11.02 24.21 17.06
CA LYS A 350 10.44 25.54 17.10
C LYS A 350 9.13 25.63 16.29
N ALA A 351 9.03 25.03 15.13
CA ALA A 351 7.82 25.06 14.33
C ALA A 351 6.63 24.40 15.07
N VAL A 352 6.85 23.29 15.76
CA VAL A 352 5.83 22.69 16.64
C VAL A 352 5.48 23.60 17.81
N PHE A 353 6.48 24.22 18.45
CA PHE A 353 6.28 25.19 19.52
C PHE A 353 5.40 26.35 19.04
N ASP A 354 5.76 26.98 17.90
CA ASP A 354 5.02 28.13 17.35
C ASP A 354 3.58 27.75 16.97
N TYR A 355 3.37 26.52 16.47
CA TYR A 355 2.03 25.99 16.21
C TYR A 355 1.19 25.94 17.49
N LEU A 356 1.73 25.42 18.58
CA LEU A 356 1.02 25.35 19.86
C LEU A 356 0.69 26.74 20.41
N ILE A 357 1.60 27.70 20.27
CA ILE A 357 1.35 29.11 20.61
C ILE A 357 0.20 29.69 19.79
N SER A 358 0.18 29.42 18.47
CA SER A 358 -0.90 29.89 17.59
C SER A 358 -2.28 29.35 17.98
N LYS A 359 -2.31 28.20 18.69
CA LYS A 359 -3.53 27.59 19.24
C LYS A 359 -3.85 28.02 20.69
N ASN A 360 -3.22 29.10 21.15
CA ASN A 360 -3.40 29.69 22.48
C ASN A 360 -2.92 28.79 23.64
N ILE A 361 -1.85 28.01 23.45
CA ILE A 361 -1.14 27.35 24.55
C ILE A 361 -0.11 28.34 25.10
N PRO A 362 -0.09 28.63 26.41
CA PRO A 362 0.85 29.60 27.00
C PRO A 362 2.33 29.20 26.83
N ALA A 363 3.17 30.15 26.43
CA ALA A 363 4.59 29.93 26.12
C ALA A 363 5.38 29.40 27.33
N GLU A 364 5.03 29.85 28.55
CA GLU A 364 5.65 29.39 29.78
C GLU A 364 5.50 27.92 30.08
N ARG A 365 4.53 27.26 29.43
CA ARG A 365 4.27 25.82 29.54
C ARG A 365 5.08 24.99 28.56
N LEU A 366 5.80 25.63 27.62
CA LEU A 366 6.46 24.96 26.51
C LEU A 366 7.97 25.20 26.54
N ARG A 367 8.74 24.18 26.18
CA ARG A 367 10.18 24.30 25.92
C ARG A 367 10.48 23.59 24.60
N SER A 368 11.24 24.22 23.71
CA SER A 368 11.70 23.59 22.46
C SER A 368 13.23 23.51 22.44
N ARG A 369 13.75 22.41 21.88
CA ARG A 369 15.19 22.21 21.70
C ARG A 369 15.49 21.23 20.57
N GLY A 370 16.47 21.53 19.74
CA GLY A 370 17.08 20.60 18.80
C GLY A 370 18.19 19.77 19.45
N PHE A 371 18.32 18.54 19.03
CA PHE A 371 19.39 17.62 19.45
C PHE A 371 20.21 17.09 18.26
N GLY A 372 19.81 17.43 17.01
CA GLY A 372 20.45 16.89 15.81
C GLY A 372 20.45 15.38 15.83
N GLU A 373 21.56 14.79 15.41
CA GLU A 373 21.79 13.34 15.36
C GLU A 373 22.28 12.73 16.69
N ARG A 374 22.53 13.57 17.71
CA ARG A 374 23.20 13.16 18.97
C ARG A 374 22.44 12.16 19.83
N ARG A 375 21.17 11.88 19.53
CA ARG A 375 20.29 11.00 20.32
C ARG A 375 19.57 10.00 19.41
N PRO A 376 20.27 9.09 18.73
CA PRO A 376 19.63 8.11 17.88
C PRO A 376 18.84 7.10 18.73
N VAL A 377 17.70 6.64 18.21
CA VAL A 377 16.86 5.58 18.81
C VAL A 377 16.90 4.30 17.96
N ALA A 378 17.55 4.36 16.80
CA ALA A 378 17.74 3.23 15.90
C ALA A 378 19.06 3.37 15.14
N ASP A 379 19.50 2.29 14.49
CA ASP A 379 20.73 2.25 13.73
C ASP A 379 20.63 3.11 12.45
N ASN A 380 21.53 4.08 12.31
CA ASN A 380 21.61 4.97 11.16
C ASN A 380 22.16 4.30 9.88
N THR A 381 22.72 3.11 9.96
CA THR A 381 23.23 2.38 8.78
C THR A 381 22.09 1.93 7.86
N THR A 382 20.86 1.83 8.39
CA THR A 382 19.67 1.42 7.64
C THR A 382 18.70 2.60 7.42
N GLU A 383 18.04 2.64 6.25
CA GLU A 383 17.03 3.68 6.02
C GLU A 383 15.87 3.62 7.02
N ALA A 384 15.43 2.41 7.36
CA ALA A 384 14.39 2.22 8.39
C ALA A 384 14.82 2.75 9.77
N GLY A 385 16.09 2.65 10.10
CA GLY A 385 16.64 3.23 11.33
C GLY A 385 16.76 4.75 11.24
N ARG A 386 17.25 5.28 10.14
CA ARG A 386 17.29 6.74 9.89
C ARG A 386 15.89 7.35 9.96
N GLN A 387 14.89 6.70 9.38
CA GLN A 387 13.50 7.19 9.46
C GLN A 387 12.99 7.27 10.91
N LYS A 388 13.36 6.34 11.78
CA LYS A 388 13.03 6.41 13.23
C LYS A 388 13.78 7.53 13.95
N ASN A 389 15.00 7.84 13.52
CA ASN A 389 15.81 8.90 14.09
C ASN A 389 15.28 10.30 13.70
N ARG A 390 14.75 10.46 12.49
CA ARG A 390 14.04 11.67 12.04
C ARG A 390 12.70 11.80 12.75
N ARG A 391 12.66 12.47 13.90
CA ARG A 391 11.47 12.54 14.76
C ARG A 391 11.41 13.85 15.58
N VAL A 392 10.21 14.11 16.10
CA VAL A 392 9.99 15.12 17.15
C VAL A 392 9.38 14.41 18.36
N GLU A 393 10.04 14.52 19.51
CA GLU A 393 9.54 14.00 20.78
C GLU A 393 8.86 15.09 21.59
N CYS A 394 7.70 14.77 22.17
CA CYS A 394 7.01 15.56 23.17
C CYS A 394 7.15 14.88 24.53
N VAL A 395 7.75 15.55 25.49
CA VAL A 395 8.07 14.99 26.82
C VAL A 395 7.37 15.82 27.90
N LEU A 396 6.64 15.16 28.81
CA LEU A 396 6.07 15.82 29.97
C LEU A 396 7.17 16.22 30.97
N LEU A 397 7.36 17.51 31.16
CA LEU A 397 8.28 18.08 32.13
C LEU A 397 7.64 18.14 33.51
N LYS A 398 6.36 18.56 33.54
CA LYS A 398 5.54 18.66 34.74
C LYS A 398 4.09 18.32 34.42
N GLN A 399 3.37 17.76 35.38
CA GLN A 399 1.96 17.40 35.29
C GLN A 399 1.17 18.04 36.41
#